data_d317d243e8a0bacb9a01f2090abd27f5
#
_entry.id   d317d243e8a0bacb9a01f2090abd27f5
#
_cell.length_a   1.000
_cell.length_b   1.000
_cell.length_c   1.000
_cell.angle_alpha   90.00
_cell.angle_beta   90.00
_cell.angle_gamma   90.00
#
_symmetry.space_group_name_H-M   'P 1'
#
loop_
_entity.id
_entity.type
_entity.pdbx_description
1 polymer ?
#
loop_
_entity_poly.entity_id
_entity_poly.type
_entity_poly.pdbx_seq_one_letter_code
_entity_poly.pdbx_strand_id
1 'polypeptide(L)'
;MQEIHLVGINHKTSKVSDRERFIVDDSNLVYLNDFLISKLDKKISGFFGLSTCNRTEIYFYGDKGIEDDVLKLTKEALNISDIPDKSFYIYDGLKAFEHMCRVCCGIDSQVVGEQEIFGQFKNAYNSAKAFRIVGKELMIYVGKVFEITKKVRTETKIGINPLSVSGLSFNLVKEIFENPENKEVLVIGGGDLAKSIIKNLFDKGLRSISAINRTIKEIKISEDFSIIPMPLNLVHREIINADIIICSASSLTPIIGKGAVENAFKNRGNKPMMIIDLAVPRNVEPEIEDLELVYLFSIDDIEKISQDNLEERLVEAGRGKEIIKYQALKSVSYTHLTLPTIRWV
;
A
#
# COMPACT_ATOMS: atom_id res chain seq x y z
N MET A 1 18.19 25.59 -20.27
CA MET A 1 18.63 24.15 -20.10
C MET A 1 17.43 23.38 -19.57
N GLN A 2 17.10 22.29 -20.22
CA GLN A 2 15.95 21.46 -19.81
C GLN A 2 16.39 20.39 -18.81
N GLU A 3 15.52 20.10 -17.83
CA GLU A 3 15.73 19.10 -16.80
C GLU A 3 14.40 18.49 -16.33
N ILE A 4 14.46 17.51 -15.44
CA ILE A 4 13.28 16.92 -14.80
C ILE A 4 12.75 17.82 -13.71
N HIS A 5 11.43 17.97 -13.65
CA HIS A 5 10.73 18.77 -12.66
C HIS A 5 9.57 18.02 -12.05
N LEU A 6 9.14 18.48 -10.90
CA LEU A 6 7.99 18.01 -10.17
C LEU A 6 7.24 19.17 -9.54
N VAL A 7 5.94 19.17 -9.73
CA VAL A 7 4.99 20.00 -8.97
C VAL A 7 3.99 19.06 -8.30
N GLY A 8 3.74 19.21 -7.01
CA GLY A 8 2.87 18.27 -6.31
C GLY A 8 2.24 18.81 -5.02
N ILE A 9 1.24 18.09 -4.57
CA ILE A 9 0.51 18.26 -3.30
C ILE A 9 0.37 16.90 -2.64
N ASN A 10 0.54 16.80 -1.31
CA ASN A 10 0.42 15.51 -0.61
C ASN A 10 -0.17 15.66 0.81
N HIS A 11 -0.35 14.53 1.49
CA HIS A 11 -0.90 14.45 2.84
C HIS A 11 -0.12 15.23 3.90
N LYS A 12 1.16 15.57 3.66
CA LYS A 12 2.00 16.37 4.59
C LYS A 12 1.78 17.87 4.40
N THR A 13 1.38 18.28 3.21
CA THR A 13 1.31 19.70 2.83
C THR A 13 -0.11 20.23 2.72
N SER A 14 -1.13 19.36 2.65
CA SER A 14 -2.51 19.76 2.35
C SER A 14 -3.57 18.92 3.04
N LYS A 15 -4.79 19.46 3.09
CA LYS A 15 -5.98 18.75 3.54
C LYS A 15 -6.48 17.77 2.47
N VAL A 16 -7.29 16.80 2.87
CA VAL A 16 -7.93 15.83 1.96
C VAL A 16 -8.75 16.54 0.88
N SER A 17 -9.59 17.51 1.30
CA SER A 17 -10.44 18.29 0.39
C SER A 17 -9.69 19.02 -0.73
N ASP A 18 -8.44 19.44 -0.47
CA ASP A 18 -7.61 20.09 -1.47
C ASP A 18 -7.06 19.07 -2.48
N ARG A 19 -6.64 17.89 -1.98
CA ARG A 19 -6.14 16.80 -2.84
C ARG A 19 -7.22 16.21 -3.74
N GLU A 20 -8.45 16.06 -3.24
CA GLU A 20 -9.59 15.56 -4.02
C GLU A 20 -9.97 16.47 -5.20
N ARG A 21 -9.55 17.73 -5.18
CA ARG A 21 -9.79 18.69 -6.26
C ARG A 21 -8.63 18.81 -7.23
N PHE A 22 -7.40 18.65 -6.75
CA PHE A 22 -6.20 18.69 -7.58
C PHE A 22 -5.85 17.27 -8.04
N ILE A 23 -6.62 16.76 -9.01
CA ILE A 23 -6.46 15.41 -9.57
C ILE A 23 -6.03 15.50 -11.03
N VAL A 24 -5.01 14.72 -11.39
CA VAL A 24 -4.55 14.53 -12.78
C VAL A 24 -4.58 13.05 -13.09
N ASP A 25 -5.55 12.64 -13.89
CA ASP A 25 -5.80 11.25 -14.27
C ASP A 25 -6.23 11.15 -15.74
N ASP A 26 -6.59 9.96 -16.19
CA ASP A 26 -6.95 9.68 -17.58
C ASP A 26 -8.13 10.52 -18.09
N SER A 27 -8.99 11.01 -17.21
CA SER A 27 -10.19 11.79 -17.59
C SER A 27 -9.84 13.21 -18.04
N ASN A 28 -8.75 13.76 -17.54
CA ASN A 28 -8.34 15.14 -17.83
C ASN A 28 -6.93 15.29 -18.44
N LEU A 29 -6.17 14.19 -18.52
CA LEU A 29 -4.78 14.18 -18.94
C LEU A 29 -4.55 14.79 -20.34
N VAL A 30 -5.40 14.41 -21.31
CA VAL A 30 -5.29 14.90 -22.69
C VAL A 30 -5.62 16.39 -22.76
N TYR A 31 -6.71 16.82 -22.10
CA TYR A 31 -7.09 18.22 -22.01
C TYR A 31 -5.97 19.06 -21.37
N LEU A 32 -5.42 18.59 -20.26
CA LEU A 32 -4.32 19.28 -19.58
C LEU A 32 -3.09 19.38 -20.46
N ASN A 33 -2.76 18.32 -21.22
CA ASN A 33 -1.65 18.34 -22.16
C ASN A 33 -1.83 19.44 -23.22
N ASP A 34 -2.97 19.48 -23.89
CA ASP A 34 -3.25 20.46 -24.95
C ASP A 34 -3.25 21.88 -24.38
N PHE A 35 -3.78 22.06 -23.18
CA PHE A 35 -3.77 23.34 -22.50
C PHE A 35 -2.35 23.80 -22.16
N LEU A 36 -1.54 22.96 -21.54
CA LEU A 36 -0.15 23.29 -21.18
C LEU A 36 0.71 23.58 -22.42
N ILE A 37 0.62 22.74 -23.46
CA ILE A 37 1.36 22.96 -24.71
C ILE A 37 0.96 24.26 -25.36
N SER A 38 -0.32 24.61 -25.39
CA SER A 38 -0.79 25.87 -26.00
C SER A 38 -0.25 27.15 -25.32
N LYS A 39 0.09 27.05 -24.02
CA LYS A 39 0.58 28.17 -23.20
C LYS A 39 2.10 28.20 -23.05
N LEU A 40 2.72 27.03 -22.99
CA LEU A 40 4.16 26.90 -22.71
C LEU A 40 4.99 26.59 -23.98
N ASP A 41 4.32 26.29 -25.10
CA ASP A 41 4.97 25.91 -26.36
C ASP A 41 6.03 24.80 -26.14
N LYS A 42 7.22 24.99 -26.67
CA LYS A 42 8.33 24.01 -26.57
C LYS A 42 9.09 24.01 -25.23
N LYS A 43 8.66 24.81 -24.27
CA LYS A 43 9.30 24.86 -22.94
C LYS A 43 9.11 23.56 -22.13
N ILE A 44 8.10 22.77 -22.48
CA ILE A 44 7.81 21.46 -21.90
C ILE A 44 7.82 20.42 -23.02
N SER A 45 8.50 19.28 -22.80
CA SER A 45 8.59 18.19 -23.79
C SER A 45 7.74 16.96 -23.45
N GLY A 46 7.03 16.99 -22.33
CA GLY A 46 6.10 15.96 -21.89
C GLY A 46 5.97 15.88 -20.38
N PHE A 47 4.89 15.25 -19.95
CA PHE A 47 4.60 15.04 -18.53
C PHE A 47 3.77 13.78 -18.29
N PHE A 48 3.61 13.39 -17.03
CA PHE A 48 2.55 12.50 -16.54
C PHE A 48 2.13 12.91 -15.14
N GLY A 49 0.89 12.60 -14.77
CA GLY A 49 0.32 12.87 -13.46
C GLY A 49 0.16 11.59 -12.65
N LEU A 50 0.60 11.58 -11.40
CA LEU A 50 0.34 10.53 -10.43
C LEU A 50 -0.66 11.04 -9.40
N SER A 51 -1.89 10.56 -9.45
CA SER A 51 -2.93 10.87 -8.45
C SER A 51 -3.31 9.63 -7.66
N THR A 52 -3.26 9.75 -6.33
CA THR A 52 -3.64 8.73 -5.35
C THR A 52 -4.41 9.40 -4.21
N CYS A 53 -4.94 8.64 -3.23
CA CYS A 53 -5.58 9.23 -2.05
C CYS A 53 -4.66 10.17 -1.25
N ASN A 54 -3.33 9.96 -1.33
CA ASN A 54 -2.34 10.65 -0.50
C ASN A 54 -1.52 11.71 -1.21
N ARG A 55 -1.56 11.75 -2.54
CA ARG A 55 -0.81 12.74 -3.35
C ARG A 55 -1.37 12.92 -4.75
N THR A 56 -1.16 14.10 -5.32
CA THR A 56 -1.14 14.32 -6.76
C THR A 56 0.15 15.02 -7.12
N GLU A 57 0.90 14.44 -8.06
CA GLU A 57 2.19 14.92 -8.51
C GLU A 57 2.24 14.92 -10.04
N ILE A 58 2.73 16.02 -10.62
CA ILE A 58 2.97 16.19 -12.05
C ILE A 58 4.47 16.16 -12.26
N TYR A 59 4.94 15.13 -12.95
CA TYR A 59 6.33 14.97 -13.35
C TYR A 59 6.49 15.38 -14.79
N PHE A 60 7.40 16.30 -15.09
CA PHE A 60 7.60 16.79 -16.43
C PHE A 60 9.06 17.06 -16.75
N TYR A 61 9.39 17.09 -18.03
CA TYR A 61 10.69 17.50 -18.52
C TYR A 61 10.55 18.80 -19.30
N GLY A 62 11.32 19.82 -18.92
CA GLY A 62 11.16 21.14 -19.50
C GLY A 62 12.27 22.12 -19.13
N ASP A 63 12.09 23.38 -19.53
CA ASP A 63 13.05 24.44 -19.25
C ASP A 63 13.09 24.75 -17.76
N LYS A 64 14.26 25.10 -17.26
CA LYS A 64 14.45 25.50 -15.88
C LYS A 64 13.68 26.77 -15.56
N GLY A 65 12.97 26.77 -14.41
CA GLY A 65 12.27 27.94 -13.89
C GLY A 65 10.81 28.08 -14.42
N ILE A 66 10.22 27.01 -15.03
CA ILE A 66 8.83 27.03 -15.50
C ILE A 66 7.85 26.38 -14.51
N GLU A 67 8.33 25.91 -13.36
CA GLU A 67 7.57 25.11 -12.42
C GLU A 67 6.35 25.87 -11.90
N ASP A 68 6.51 27.15 -11.57
CA ASP A 68 5.43 28.01 -11.11
C ASP A 68 4.39 28.25 -12.22
N ASP A 69 4.83 28.39 -13.48
CA ASP A 69 3.94 28.52 -14.63
C ASP A 69 3.14 27.22 -14.83
N VAL A 70 3.78 26.05 -14.74
CA VAL A 70 3.11 24.75 -14.83
C VAL A 70 2.08 24.59 -13.71
N LEU A 71 2.43 24.94 -12.45
CA LEU A 71 1.49 24.90 -11.33
C LEU A 71 0.29 25.82 -11.58
N LYS A 72 0.55 27.07 -11.93
CA LYS A 72 -0.50 28.05 -12.19
C LYS A 72 -1.44 27.62 -13.31
N LEU A 73 -0.89 27.18 -14.43
CA LEU A 73 -1.67 26.71 -15.58
C LEU A 73 -2.45 25.44 -15.27
N THR A 74 -1.88 24.52 -14.46
CA THR A 74 -2.61 23.34 -14.02
C THR A 74 -3.78 23.71 -13.12
N LYS A 75 -3.58 24.64 -12.17
CA LYS A 75 -4.67 25.15 -11.32
C LYS A 75 -5.77 25.80 -12.17
N GLU A 76 -5.39 26.58 -13.19
CA GLU A 76 -6.32 27.21 -14.14
C GLU A 76 -7.12 26.16 -14.94
N ALA A 77 -6.43 25.15 -15.50
CA ALA A 77 -7.07 24.06 -16.25
C ALA A 77 -8.05 23.23 -15.42
N LEU A 78 -7.76 23.05 -14.14
CA LEU A 78 -8.61 22.32 -13.19
C LEU A 78 -9.65 23.22 -12.48
N ASN A 79 -9.75 24.52 -12.83
CA ASN A 79 -10.62 25.50 -12.20
C ASN A 79 -10.42 25.61 -10.67
N ILE A 80 -9.17 25.61 -10.21
CA ILE A 80 -8.79 25.69 -8.79
C ILE A 80 -8.11 27.02 -8.52
N SER A 81 -8.75 27.90 -7.75
CA SER A 81 -8.19 29.20 -7.38
C SER A 81 -7.90 29.35 -5.89
N ASP A 82 -8.50 28.53 -5.04
CA ASP A 82 -8.58 28.71 -3.59
C ASP A 82 -7.62 27.79 -2.79
N ILE A 83 -6.92 26.87 -3.44
CA ILE A 83 -5.87 26.08 -2.76
C ILE A 83 -4.63 26.97 -2.61
N PRO A 84 -4.16 27.23 -1.38
CA PRO A 84 -3.00 28.07 -1.14
C PRO A 84 -1.73 27.51 -1.79
N ASP A 85 -0.87 28.36 -2.35
CA ASP A 85 0.37 27.92 -3.00
C ASP A 85 1.32 27.19 -2.06
N LYS A 86 1.31 27.53 -0.76
CA LYS A 86 2.07 26.80 0.29
C LYS A 86 1.67 25.34 0.47
N SER A 87 0.53 24.92 -0.08
CA SER A 87 0.10 23.51 -0.08
C SER A 87 0.82 22.68 -1.13
N PHE A 88 1.50 23.34 -2.05
CA PHE A 88 2.25 22.69 -3.13
C PHE A 88 3.75 22.68 -2.81
N TYR A 89 4.43 21.69 -3.34
CA TYR A 89 5.89 21.63 -3.35
C TYR A 89 6.39 21.47 -4.76
N ILE A 90 7.56 22.02 -4.98
CA ILE A 90 8.24 22.05 -6.28
C ILE A 90 9.64 21.48 -6.08
N TYR A 91 10.03 20.58 -6.97
CA TYR A 91 11.40 20.09 -7.06
C TYR A 91 11.88 20.11 -8.50
N ASP A 92 13.18 20.35 -8.69
CA ASP A 92 13.86 20.39 -9.97
C ASP A 92 15.08 19.46 -10.00
N GLY A 93 15.54 19.11 -11.16
CA GLY A 93 16.76 18.39 -11.41
C GLY A 93 16.94 17.14 -10.54
N LEU A 94 18.07 17.06 -9.85
CA LEU A 94 18.39 15.90 -9.00
C LEU A 94 17.38 15.67 -7.88
N LYS A 95 16.84 16.77 -7.27
CA LYS A 95 15.85 16.65 -6.20
C LYS A 95 14.53 16.05 -6.70
N ALA A 96 14.05 16.45 -7.89
CA ALA A 96 12.87 15.88 -8.52
C ALA A 96 13.08 14.40 -8.82
N PHE A 97 14.24 14.03 -9.36
CA PHE A 97 14.57 12.65 -9.68
C PHE A 97 14.66 11.75 -8.44
N GLU A 98 15.36 12.21 -7.39
CA GLU A 98 15.42 11.48 -6.11
C GLU A 98 14.03 11.32 -5.48
N HIS A 99 13.20 12.36 -5.53
CA HIS A 99 11.84 12.29 -5.00
C HIS A 99 11.00 11.27 -5.77
N MET A 100 11.07 11.28 -7.11
CA MET A 100 10.40 10.29 -7.96
C MET A 100 10.80 8.84 -7.59
N CYS A 101 12.09 8.61 -7.33
CA CYS A 101 12.59 7.31 -6.86
C CYS A 101 12.03 6.95 -5.47
N ARG A 102 12.01 7.89 -4.51
CA ARG A 102 11.46 7.65 -3.16
C ARG A 102 9.98 7.31 -3.20
N VAL A 103 9.21 8.04 -4.01
CA VAL A 103 7.77 7.75 -4.20
C VAL A 103 7.57 6.36 -4.79
N CYS A 104 8.28 6.05 -5.88
CA CYS A 104 8.17 4.77 -6.57
C CYS A 104 8.58 3.58 -5.69
N CYS A 105 9.52 3.78 -4.75
CA CYS A 105 9.91 2.78 -3.76
C CYS A 105 8.94 2.67 -2.57
N GLY A 106 7.97 3.58 -2.42
CA GLY A 106 7.09 3.65 -1.25
C GLY A 106 7.75 4.25 0.00
N ILE A 107 8.95 4.82 -0.13
CA ILE A 107 9.67 5.44 1.01
C ILE A 107 8.99 6.72 1.48
N ASP A 108 8.37 7.45 0.56
CA ASP A 108 7.70 8.72 0.84
C ASP A 108 6.18 8.59 0.91
N SER A 109 5.66 7.36 1.02
CA SER A 109 4.23 7.07 1.24
C SER A 109 3.82 7.36 2.69
N GLN A 110 2.51 7.53 2.92
CA GLN A 110 1.95 7.68 4.28
C GLN A 110 2.26 6.44 5.11
N VAL A 111 2.11 5.27 4.52
CA VAL A 111 2.58 4.00 5.07
C VAL A 111 3.91 3.66 4.39
N VAL A 112 5.00 3.79 5.15
CA VAL A 112 6.36 3.55 4.63
C VAL A 112 6.47 2.12 4.10
N GLY A 113 6.95 1.97 2.86
CA GLY A 113 7.09 0.69 2.18
C GLY A 113 5.80 0.15 1.56
N GLU A 114 4.78 1.00 1.35
CA GLU A 114 3.57 0.66 0.61
C GLU A 114 3.91 0.10 -0.78
N GLN A 115 3.37 -1.07 -1.11
CA GLN A 115 3.69 -1.74 -2.37
C GLN A 115 2.86 -1.24 -3.55
N GLU A 116 1.65 -0.76 -3.29
CA GLU A 116 0.68 -0.36 -4.31
C GLU A 116 1.14 0.86 -5.10
N ILE A 117 1.86 1.79 -4.48
CA ILE A 117 2.33 3.03 -5.11
C ILE A 117 3.18 2.76 -6.36
N PHE A 118 3.96 1.67 -6.38
CA PHE A 118 4.73 1.30 -7.58
C PHE A 118 3.82 0.95 -8.76
N GLY A 119 2.76 0.19 -8.51
CA GLY A 119 1.74 -0.15 -9.51
C GLY A 119 1.03 1.10 -10.03
N GLN A 120 0.59 1.97 -9.11
CA GLN A 120 -0.07 3.25 -9.43
C GLN A 120 0.83 4.16 -10.27
N PHE A 121 2.10 4.31 -9.87
CA PHE A 121 3.09 5.08 -10.63
C PHE A 121 3.29 4.53 -12.05
N LYS A 122 3.45 3.22 -12.18
CA LYS A 122 3.60 2.56 -13.48
C LYS A 122 2.36 2.74 -14.36
N ASN A 123 1.17 2.63 -13.80
CA ASN A 123 -0.09 2.82 -14.53
C ASN A 123 -0.23 4.26 -15.03
N ALA A 124 -0.01 5.26 -14.16
CA ALA A 124 -0.05 6.67 -14.51
C ALA A 124 0.93 7.02 -15.66
N TYR A 125 2.16 6.55 -15.56
CA TYR A 125 3.15 6.71 -16.63
C TYR A 125 2.73 6.02 -17.94
N ASN A 126 2.26 4.77 -17.88
CA ASN A 126 1.85 4.01 -19.07
C ASN A 126 0.64 4.65 -19.75
N SER A 127 -0.31 5.20 -19.00
CA SER A 127 -1.45 5.92 -19.54
C SER A 127 -1.01 7.16 -20.31
N ALA A 128 -0.18 8.03 -19.71
CA ALA A 128 0.37 9.19 -20.40
C ALA A 128 1.20 8.83 -21.64
N LYS A 129 1.93 7.71 -21.58
CA LYS A 129 2.69 7.19 -22.73
C LYS A 129 1.77 6.70 -23.86
N ALA A 130 0.65 6.04 -23.53
CA ALA A 130 -0.34 5.59 -24.51
C ALA A 130 -0.98 6.78 -25.26
N PHE A 131 -1.22 7.88 -24.56
CA PHE A 131 -1.69 9.14 -25.15
C PHE A 131 -0.58 9.95 -25.86
N ARG A 132 0.68 9.44 -25.90
CA ARG A 132 1.84 10.11 -26.50
C ARG A 132 2.22 11.45 -25.87
N ILE A 133 1.89 11.62 -24.59
CA ILE A 133 2.17 12.84 -23.83
C ILE A 133 3.61 12.83 -23.27
N VAL A 134 4.18 11.65 -23.03
CA VAL A 134 5.52 11.51 -22.45
C VAL A 134 6.60 11.67 -23.51
N GLY A 135 7.49 12.67 -23.34
CA GLY A 135 8.65 12.88 -24.21
C GLY A 135 9.78 11.87 -23.97
N LYS A 136 10.74 11.82 -24.92
CA LYS A 136 11.86 10.85 -24.87
C LYS A 136 12.72 10.97 -23.61
N GLU A 137 13.03 12.18 -23.22
CA GLU A 137 13.85 12.48 -22.04
C GLU A 137 13.19 11.98 -20.77
N LEU A 138 11.89 12.26 -20.59
CA LEU A 138 11.12 11.80 -19.46
C LEU A 138 11.03 10.26 -19.40
N MET A 139 10.94 9.60 -20.59
CA MET A 139 10.99 8.12 -20.65
C MET A 139 12.32 7.56 -20.14
N ILE A 140 13.45 8.23 -20.41
CA ILE A 140 14.77 7.82 -19.93
C ILE A 140 14.82 7.94 -18.39
N TYR A 141 14.35 9.05 -17.84
CA TYR A 141 14.28 9.25 -16.38
C TYR A 141 13.41 8.18 -15.70
N VAL A 142 12.21 7.93 -16.22
CA VAL A 142 11.31 6.91 -15.66
C VAL A 142 11.92 5.50 -15.76
N GLY A 143 12.60 5.19 -16.86
CA GLY A 143 13.36 3.94 -17.00
C GLY A 143 14.39 3.76 -15.89
N LYS A 144 15.14 4.83 -15.56
CA LYS A 144 16.10 4.84 -14.45
C LYS A 144 15.42 4.73 -13.08
N VAL A 145 14.27 5.38 -12.89
CA VAL A 145 13.48 5.21 -11.66
C VAL A 145 13.10 3.75 -11.45
N PHE A 146 12.66 3.04 -12.49
CA PHE A 146 12.32 1.61 -12.37
C PHE A 146 13.54 0.73 -12.06
N GLU A 147 14.70 1.00 -12.68
CA GLU A 147 15.96 0.31 -12.35
C GLU A 147 16.34 0.50 -10.88
N ILE A 148 16.32 1.76 -10.41
CA ILE A 148 16.65 2.11 -9.02
C ILE A 148 15.65 1.49 -8.05
N THR A 149 14.34 1.56 -8.37
CA THR A 149 13.30 0.95 -7.55
C THR A 149 13.48 -0.55 -7.39
N LYS A 150 13.79 -1.24 -8.50
CA LYS A 150 14.08 -2.68 -8.45
C LYS A 150 15.28 -2.97 -7.55
N LYS A 151 16.35 -2.19 -7.68
CA LYS A 151 17.55 -2.33 -6.86
C LYS A 151 17.26 -2.12 -5.37
N VAL A 152 16.57 -1.03 -5.01
CA VAL A 152 16.17 -0.76 -3.62
C VAL A 152 15.36 -1.92 -3.04
N ARG A 153 14.35 -2.40 -3.78
CA ARG A 153 13.51 -3.52 -3.33
C ARG A 153 14.26 -4.85 -3.20
N THR A 154 15.34 -5.03 -3.94
CA THR A 154 16.18 -6.24 -3.86
C THR A 154 17.21 -6.15 -2.72
N GLU A 155 17.77 -4.96 -2.48
CA GLU A 155 18.85 -4.76 -1.50
C GLU A 155 18.34 -4.33 -0.12
N THR A 156 17.02 -4.06 0.03
CA THR A 156 16.39 -3.71 1.30
C THR A 156 15.15 -4.56 1.54
N LYS A 157 14.73 -4.63 2.80
CA LYS A 157 13.47 -5.27 3.18
C LYS A 157 12.26 -4.34 3.13
N ILE A 158 12.37 -3.18 2.46
CA ILE A 158 11.27 -2.22 2.38
C ILE A 158 10.03 -2.85 1.73
N GLY A 159 8.89 -2.76 2.39
CA GLY A 159 7.63 -3.32 1.91
C GLY A 159 7.47 -4.84 2.04
N ILE A 160 8.40 -5.57 2.69
CA ILE A 160 8.26 -7.02 2.90
C ILE A 160 7.28 -7.32 4.02
N ASN A 161 7.39 -6.63 5.15
CA ASN A 161 6.57 -6.88 6.33
C ASN A 161 5.25 -6.08 6.25
N PRO A 162 4.08 -6.71 6.32
CA PRO A 162 2.79 -6.02 6.33
C PRO A 162 2.59 -5.22 7.63
N LEU A 163 1.87 -4.10 7.55
CA LEU A 163 1.43 -3.32 8.72
C LEU A 163 -0.07 -3.46 9.02
N SER A 164 -0.84 -4.06 8.10
CA SER A 164 -2.26 -4.30 8.34
C SER A 164 -2.48 -5.52 9.22
N VAL A 165 -3.48 -5.46 10.08
CA VAL A 165 -3.88 -6.58 10.96
C VAL A 165 -4.10 -7.87 10.14
N SER A 166 -4.76 -7.78 8.99
CA SER A 166 -5.00 -8.92 8.11
C SER A 166 -3.72 -9.52 7.52
N GLY A 167 -2.77 -8.67 7.14
CA GLY A 167 -1.45 -9.12 6.64
C GLY A 167 -0.59 -9.75 7.74
N LEU A 168 -0.59 -9.16 8.93
CA LEU A 168 0.12 -9.70 10.09
C LEU A 168 -0.46 -11.04 10.53
N SER A 169 -1.80 -11.17 10.57
CA SER A 169 -2.46 -12.44 10.85
C SER A 169 -2.01 -13.56 9.91
N PHE A 170 -1.91 -13.28 8.61
CA PHE A 170 -1.41 -14.26 7.64
C PHE A 170 0.07 -14.62 7.85
N ASN A 171 0.92 -13.66 8.21
CA ASN A 171 2.33 -13.96 8.51
C ASN A 171 2.46 -14.89 9.70
N LEU A 172 1.72 -14.65 10.78
CA LEU A 172 1.68 -15.54 11.94
C LEU A 172 1.20 -16.96 11.56
N VAL A 173 0.20 -17.07 10.69
CA VAL A 173 -0.23 -18.36 10.15
C VAL A 173 0.92 -19.11 9.47
N LYS A 174 1.72 -18.40 8.67
CA LYS A 174 2.88 -18.98 7.97
C LYS A 174 4.02 -19.39 8.90
N GLU A 175 4.18 -18.70 10.02
CA GLU A 175 5.21 -19.04 11.01
C GLU A 175 4.89 -20.33 11.78
N ILE A 176 3.59 -20.58 12.02
CA ILE A 176 3.13 -21.73 12.79
C ILE A 176 2.88 -22.96 11.91
N PHE A 177 2.40 -22.74 10.68
CA PHE A 177 1.99 -23.84 9.79
C PHE A 177 2.82 -23.86 8.50
N GLU A 178 3.49 -24.99 8.22
CA GLU A 178 4.29 -25.18 7.00
C GLU A 178 3.45 -25.10 5.71
N ASN A 179 2.20 -25.63 5.75
CA ASN A 179 1.28 -25.69 4.60
C ASN A 179 -0.06 -25.03 4.97
N PRO A 180 -0.12 -23.69 5.04
CA PRO A 180 -1.29 -22.97 5.51
C PRO A 180 -2.51 -23.13 4.59
N GLU A 181 -2.30 -23.40 3.29
CA GLU A 181 -3.36 -23.61 2.31
C GLU A 181 -4.28 -24.80 2.60
N ASN A 182 -3.79 -25.78 3.38
CA ASN A 182 -4.51 -26.99 3.77
C ASN A 182 -5.16 -26.88 5.16
N LYS A 183 -5.21 -25.68 5.74
CA LYS A 183 -5.71 -25.45 7.10
C LYS A 183 -7.16 -25.00 7.09
N GLU A 184 -7.90 -25.48 8.09
CA GLU A 184 -9.28 -25.09 8.36
C GLU A 184 -9.33 -23.80 9.16
N VAL A 185 -9.94 -22.76 8.60
CA VAL A 185 -10.06 -21.44 9.20
C VAL A 185 -11.48 -21.20 9.68
N LEU A 186 -11.63 -20.81 10.93
CA LEU A 186 -12.89 -20.39 11.52
C LEU A 186 -12.82 -18.91 11.91
N VAL A 187 -13.67 -18.07 11.34
CA VAL A 187 -13.77 -16.65 11.69
C VAL A 187 -15.04 -16.41 12.53
N ILE A 188 -14.86 -15.85 13.72
CA ILE A 188 -15.97 -15.50 14.62
C ILE A 188 -16.18 -13.98 14.58
N GLY A 189 -17.25 -13.57 13.92
CA GLY A 189 -17.58 -12.18 13.65
C GLY A 189 -17.88 -11.94 12.18
N GLY A 190 -18.53 -10.81 11.85
CA GLY A 190 -18.93 -10.47 10.48
C GLY A 190 -18.73 -9.00 10.12
N GLY A 191 -17.95 -8.27 10.94
CA GLY A 191 -17.60 -6.88 10.72
C GLY A 191 -16.56 -6.68 9.60
N ASP A 192 -16.19 -5.42 9.36
CA ASP A 192 -15.27 -5.09 8.26
C ASP A 192 -13.86 -5.66 8.46
N LEU A 193 -13.41 -5.76 9.72
CA LEU A 193 -12.14 -6.42 10.05
C LEU A 193 -12.16 -7.91 9.67
N ALA A 194 -13.23 -8.64 10.04
CA ALA A 194 -13.40 -10.03 9.64
C ALA A 194 -13.38 -10.20 8.11
N LYS A 195 -14.10 -9.35 7.38
CA LYS A 195 -14.10 -9.36 5.91
C LYS A 195 -12.71 -9.15 5.32
N SER A 196 -11.97 -8.16 5.85
CA SER A 196 -10.61 -7.86 5.42
C SER A 196 -9.67 -9.06 5.62
N ILE A 197 -9.79 -9.73 6.76
CA ILE A 197 -8.97 -10.90 7.08
C ILE A 197 -9.34 -12.08 6.17
N ILE A 198 -10.63 -12.39 6.05
CA ILE A 198 -11.12 -13.47 5.16
C ILE A 198 -10.61 -13.24 3.73
N LYS A 199 -10.76 -12.02 3.21
CA LYS A 199 -10.28 -11.66 1.88
C LYS A 199 -8.78 -11.89 1.75
N ASN A 200 -7.99 -11.41 2.69
CA ASN A 200 -6.53 -11.55 2.66
C ASN A 200 -6.11 -13.02 2.69
N LEU A 201 -6.70 -13.83 3.58
CA LEU A 201 -6.41 -15.27 3.66
C LEU A 201 -6.79 -16.00 2.36
N PHE A 202 -7.97 -15.67 1.79
CA PHE A 202 -8.41 -16.24 0.53
C PHE A 202 -7.49 -15.87 -0.64
N ASP A 203 -7.09 -14.59 -0.75
CA ASP A 203 -6.17 -14.12 -1.79
C ASP A 203 -4.78 -14.77 -1.67
N LYS A 204 -4.40 -15.21 -0.45
CA LYS A 204 -3.15 -15.92 -0.14
C LYS A 204 -3.25 -17.45 -0.29
N GLY A 205 -4.38 -17.97 -0.72
CA GLY A 205 -4.54 -19.38 -1.08
C GLY A 205 -5.25 -20.26 -0.06
N LEU A 206 -5.64 -19.74 1.12
CA LEU A 206 -6.48 -20.51 2.05
C LEU A 206 -7.90 -20.59 1.48
N ARG A 207 -8.41 -21.81 1.31
CA ARG A 207 -9.73 -22.03 0.68
C ARG A 207 -10.78 -22.56 1.65
N SER A 208 -10.36 -23.22 2.72
CA SER A 208 -11.26 -23.78 3.73
C SER A 208 -11.53 -22.76 4.82
N ILE A 209 -12.37 -21.76 4.52
CA ILE A 209 -12.71 -20.66 5.42
C ILE A 209 -14.20 -20.72 5.74
N SER A 210 -14.54 -20.87 7.03
CA SER A 210 -15.89 -20.80 7.55
C SER A 210 -16.06 -19.60 8.49
N ALA A 211 -17.29 -19.16 8.68
CA ALA A 211 -17.59 -18.04 9.57
C ALA A 211 -18.73 -18.38 10.53
N ILE A 212 -18.67 -17.82 11.73
CA ILE A 212 -19.74 -17.83 12.73
C ILE A 212 -20.08 -16.39 13.10
N ASN A 213 -21.39 -16.08 13.14
CA ASN A 213 -21.84 -14.77 13.54
C ASN A 213 -23.17 -14.85 14.29
N ARG A 214 -23.48 -13.82 15.10
CA ARG A 214 -24.78 -13.67 15.74
C ARG A 214 -25.91 -13.53 14.73
N THR A 215 -25.69 -12.76 13.69
CA THR A 215 -26.64 -12.53 12.59
C THR A 215 -26.25 -13.39 11.39
N ILE A 216 -27.14 -14.28 11.00
CA ILE A 216 -26.97 -15.13 9.83
C ILE A 216 -27.34 -14.32 8.59
N LYS A 217 -26.40 -13.51 8.11
CA LYS A 217 -26.52 -12.73 6.88
C LYS A 217 -25.27 -12.97 6.07
N GLU A 218 -25.44 -13.17 4.78
CA GLU A 218 -24.34 -13.33 3.84
C GLU A 218 -23.26 -12.23 4.04
N ILE A 219 -22.01 -12.66 4.18
CA ILE A 219 -20.83 -11.81 4.27
C ILE A 219 -20.20 -11.79 2.88
N LYS A 220 -20.43 -10.72 2.15
CA LYS A 220 -19.83 -10.52 0.82
C LYS A 220 -18.37 -10.08 0.99
N ILE A 221 -17.44 -10.87 0.46
CA ILE A 221 -15.99 -10.66 0.55
C ILE A 221 -15.46 -10.01 -0.74
N SER A 222 -15.90 -10.50 -1.91
CA SER A 222 -15.60 -9.96 -3.24
C SER A 222 -16.80 -10.14 -4.15
N GLU A 223 -16.67 -9.84 -5.45
CA GLU A 223 -17.74 -10.09 -6.43
C GLU A 223 -18.06 -11.57 -6.56
N ASP A 224 -17.04 -12.43 -6.50
CA ASP A 224 -17.14 -13.87 -6.74
C ASP A 224 -17.08 -14.74 -5.47
N PHE A 225 -16.93 -14.11 -4.29
CA PHE A 225 -16.77 -14.84 -3.03
C PHE A 225 -17.60 -14.25 -1.90
N SER A 226 -18.44 -15.08 -1.32
CA SER A 226 -19.23 -14.76 -0.13
C SER A 226 -19.29 -15.97 0.81
N ILE A 227 -19.56 -15.73 2.09
CA ILE A 227 -19.74 -16.76 3.11
C ILE A 227 -21.06 -16.53 3.82
N ILE A 228 -21.85 -17.60 3.98
CA ILE A 228 -23.01 -17.60 4.84
C ILE A 228 -22.55 -18.06 6.23
N PRO A 229 -22.57 -17.20 7.26
CA PRO A 229 -22.07 -17.56 8.58
C PRO A 229 -23.01 -18.56 9.27
N MET A 230 -22.43 -19.46 10.01
CA MET A 230 -23.16 -20.33 10.94
C MET A 230 -23.57 -19.59 12.21
N PRO A 231 -24.60 -20.05 12.92
CA PRO A 231 -25.05 -19.44 14.16
C PRO A 231 -24.06 -19.63 15.32
N LEU A 232 -24.02 -18.66 16.24
CA LEU A 232 -23.04 -18.60 17.34
C LEU A 232 -23.04 -19.82 18.26
N ASN A 233 -24.17 -20.49 18.45
CA ASN A 233 -24.29 -21.71 19.26
C ASN A 233 -23.50 -22.91 18.71
N LEU A 234 -23.01 -22.85 17.48
CA LEU A 234 -22.18 -23.90 16.87
C LEU A 234 -20.68 -23.74 17.15
N VAL A 235 -20.24 -22.65 17.82
CA VAL A 235 -18.82 -22.40 18.10
C VAL A 235 -18.13 -23.62 18.69
N HIS A 236 -18.68 -24.23 19.76
CA HIS A 236 -18.06 -25.37 20.45
C HIS A 236 -17.89 -26.62 19.57
N ARG A 237 -18.71 -26.76 18.55
CA ARG A 237 -18.59 -27.85 17.56
C ARG A 237 -17.55 -27.53 16.52
N GLU A 238 -17.56 -26.32 15.98
CA GLU A 238 -16.73 -25.93 14.84
C GLU A 238 -15.25 -25.75 15.24
N ILE A 239 -14.96 -25.33 16.49
CA ILE A 239 -13.57 -25.22 16.97
C ILE A 239 -12.82 -26.56 16.99
N ILE A 240 -13.52 -27.70 17.01
CA ILE A 240 -12.90 -29.02 16.98
C ILE A 240 -12.13 -29.22 15.66
N ASN A 241 -12.66 -28.74 14.56
CA ASN A 241 -12.10 -28.91 13.22
C ASN A 241 -11.15 -27.77 12.82
N ALA A 242 -11.24 -26.60 13.46
CA ALA A 242 -10.48 -25.45 13.09
C ALA A 242 -9.01 -25.55 13.51
N ASP A 243 -8.09 -25.32 12.58
CA ASP A 243 -6.66 -25.17 12.86
C ASP A 243 -6.33 -23.73 13.22
N ILE A 244 -7.04 -22.76 12.60
CA ILE A 244 -6.88 -21.33 12.77
C ILE A 244 -8.23 -20.74 13.16
N ILE A 245 -8.27 -20.02 14.29
CA ILE A 245 -9.47 -19.35 14.77
C ILE A 245 -9.19 -17.84 14.83
N ILE A 246 -10.06 -17.01 14.26
CA ILE A 246 -9.94 -15.55 14.28
C ILE A 246 -11.20 -14.97 14.88
N CYS A 247 -11.06 -14.30 16.03
CA CYS A 247 -12.15 -13.69 16.76
C CYS A 247 -12.16 -12.17 16.54
N SER A 248 -13.30 -11.62 16.10
CA SER A 248 -13.52 -10.18 15.92
C SER A 248 -15.00 -9.79 16.19
N ALA A 249 -15.67 -10.58 17.01
CA ALA A 249 -17.08 -10.33 17.34
C ALA A 249 -17.22 -9.30 18.46
N SER A 250 -18.27 -8.49 18.40
CA SER A 250 -18.65 -7.60 19.51
C SER A 250 -19.40 -8.42 20.58
N SER A 251 -18.69 -8.85 21.61
CA SER A 251 -19.26 -9.55 22.78
C SER A 251 -18.70 -8.99 24.07
N LEU A 252 -19.55 -8.84 25.09
CA LEU A 252 -19.13 -8.39 26.41
C LEU A 252 -18.49 -9.51 27.27
N THR A 253 -18.68 -10.76 26.85
CA THR A 253 -18.13 -11.94 27.54
C THR A 253 -17.39 -12.80 26.54
N PRO A 254 -16.37 -13.57 26.99
CA PRO A 254 -15.69 -14.52 26.13
C PRO A 254 -16.66 -15.50 25.45
N ILE A 255 -16.40 -15.77 24.18
CA ILE A 255 -17.15 -16.71 23.34
C ILE A 255 -16.50 -18.09 23.40
N ILE A 256 -15.17 -18.12 23.50
CA ILE A 256 -14.36 -19.33 23.60
C ILE A 256 -13.74 -19.41 24.99
N GLY A 257 -14.17 -20.39 25.78
CA GLY A 257 -13.60 -20.69 27.08
C GLY A 257 -12.55 -21.78 27.01
N LYS A 258 -11.66 -21.85 28.02
CA LYS A 258 -10.57 -22.86 28.13
C LYS A 258 -11.10 -24.30 28.03
N GLY A 259 -12.20 -24.60 28.73
CA GLY A 259 -12.81 -25.94 28.69
C GLY A 259 -13.31 -26.38 27.31
N ALA A 260 -13.74 -25.42 26.46
CA ALA A 260 -14.12 -25.73 25.10
C ALA A 260 -12.92 -26.12 24.23
N VAL A 261 -11.78 -25.43 24.39
CA VAL A 261 -10.54 -25.73 23.68
C VAL A 261 -9.93 -27.06 24.16
N GLU A 262 -9.90 -27.30 25.48
CA GLU A 262 -9.46 -28.60 26.03
C GLU A 262 -10.29 -29.77 25.49
N ASN A 263 -11.60 -29.60 25.37
CA ASN A 263 -12.47 -30.61 24.78
C ASN A 263 -12.21 -30.78 23.26
N ALA A 264 -11.93 -29.69 22.55
CA ALA A 264 -11.54 -29.77 21.14
C ALA A 264 -10.26 -30.60 20.96
N PHE A 265 -9.24 -30.39 21.79
CA PHE A 265 -7.98 -31.18 21.73
C PHE A 265 -8.21 -32.68 21.91
N LYS A 266 -9.07 -33.11 22.84
CA LYS A 266 -9.43 -34.52 23.01
C LYS A 266 -9.99 -35.15 21.73
N ASN A 267 -10.68 -34.37 20.94
CA ASN A 267 -11.36 -34.86 19.73
C ASN A 267 -10.52 -34.69 18.45
N ARG A 268 -9.55 -33.77 18.43
CA ARG A 268 -8.76 -33.47 17.23
C ARG A 268 -7.37 -34.09 17.20
N GLY A 269 -7.02 -34.89 18.21
CA GLY A 269 -5.74 -35.64 18.28
C GLY A 269 -4.51 -34.77 18.48
N ASN A 270 -4.60 -33.77 19.35
CA ASN A 270 -3.49 -32.87 19.74
C ASN A 270 -2.79 -32.14 18.58
N LYS A 271 -3.53 -31.81 17.54
CA LYS A 271 -3.00 -30.94 16.46
C LYS A 271 -2.89 -29.51 16.96
N PRO A 272 -1.83 -28.77 16.60
CA PRO A 272 -1.70 -27.35 16.96
C PRO A 272 -2.92 -26.52 16.56
N MET A 273 -3.24 -25.54 17.38
CA MET A 273 -4.32 -24.58 17.14
C MET A 273 -3.77 -23.17 17.30
N MET A 274 -4.05 -22.31 16.32
CA MET A 274 -3.76 -20.89 16.40
C MET A 274 -5.05 -20.12 16.63
N ILE A 275 -5.03 -19.22 17.60
CA ILE A 275 -6.16 -18.33 17.91
C ILE A 275 -5.68 -16.90 17.86
N ILE A 276 -6.34 -16.05 17.06
CA ILE A 276 -6.13 -14.61 17.01
C ILE A 276 -7.37 -13.91 17.53
N ASP A 277 -7.28 -13.28 18.70
CA ASP A 277 -8.37 -12.52 19.30
C ASP A 277 -8.17 -11.04 19.09
N LEU A 278 -8.91 -10.48 18.14
CA LEU A 278 -8.90 -9.06 17.76
C LEU A 278 -10.05 -8.27 18.39
N ALA A 279 -10.79 -8.89 19.30
CA ALA A 279 -11.95 -8.28 19.93
C ALA A 279 -11.57 -7.51 21.21
N VAL A 280 -12.26 -6.38 21.40
CA VAL A 280 -12.23 -5.61 22.64
C VAL A 280 -13.70 -5.35 23.06
N PRO A 281 -14.17 -5.92 24.18
CA PRO A 281 -13.50 -6.89 25.09
C PRO A 281 -13.14 -8.22 24.41
N ARG A 282 -12.21 -8.99 25.02
CA ARG A 282 -11.72 -10.26 24.48
C ARG A 282 -12.84 -11.27 24.26
N ASN A 283 -12.78 -11.98 23.13
CA ASN A 283 -13.69 -13.09 22.82
C ASN A 283 -13.17 -14.44 23.34
N VAL A 284 -11.91 -14.51 23.74
CA VAL A 284 -11.21 -15.73 24.16
C VAL A 284 -10.72 -15.57 25.60
N GLU A 285 -10.94 -16.58 26.44
CA GLU A 285 -10.41 -16.59 27.81
C GLU A 285 -8.87 -16.59 27.76
N PRO A 286 -8.19 -15.69 28.53
CA PRO A 286 -6.73 -15.60 28.56
C PRO A 286 -6.04 -16.91 28.99
N GLU A 287 -6.66 -17.67 29.88
CA GLU A 287 -6.15 -18.93 30.43
C GLU A 287 -5.95 -20.03 29.35
N ILE A 288 -6.43 -19.79 28.12
CA ILE A 288 -6.19 -20.66 26.96
C ILE A 288 -4.70 -20.65 26.56
N GLU A 289 -3.98 -19.55 26.84
CA GLU A 289 -2.54 -19.41 26.58
C GLU A 289 -1.71 -20.48 27.34
N ASP A 290 -2.21 -21.01 28.46
CA ASP A 290 -1.55 -22.07 29.24
C ASP A 290 -1.56 -23.45 28.55
N LEU A 291 -2.34 -23.61 27.47
CA LEU A 291 -2.48 -24.90 26.77
C LEU A 291 -1.32 -25.13 25.80
N GLU A 292 -0.66 -26.27 25.93
CA GLU A 292 0.64 -26.58 25.32
C GLU A 292 0.70 -26.50 23.79
N LEU A 293 -0.41 -26.71 23.09
CA LEU A 293 -0.49 -26.67 21.61
C LEU A 293 -1.33 -25.55 21.07
N VAL A 294 -1.57 -24.51 21.89
CA VAL A 294 -2.31 -23.31 21.48
C VAL A 294 -1.37 -22.12 21.33
N TYR A 295 -1.48 -21.46 20.21
CA TYR A 295 -0.82 -20.19 19.93
C TYR A 295 -1.88 -19.10 19.98
N LEU A 296 -1.98 -18.40 21.12
CA LEU A 296 -2.95 -17.30 21.31
C LEU A 296 -2.28 -15.95 21.06
N PHE A 297 -2.85 -15.16 20.17
CA PHE A 297 -2.44 -13.77 19.92
C PHE A 297 -3.60 -12.83 20.17
N SER A 298 -3.37 -11.81 20.96
CA SER A 298 -4.32 -10.72 21.20
C SER A 298 -4.14 -9.59 20.19
N ILE A 299 -5.07 -8.63 20.20
CA ILE A 299 -4.93 -7.39 19.42
C ILE A 299 -3.66 -6.62 19.81
N ASP A 300 -3.30 -6.60 21.10
CA ASP A 300 -2.11 -5.92 21.61
C ASP A 300 -0.81 -6.56 21.05
N ASP A 301 -0.78 -7.89 20.89
CA ASP A 301 0.35 -8.61 20.29
C ASP A 301 0.48 -8.24 18.81
N ILE A 302 -0.63 -8.16 18.09
CA ILE A 302 -0.64 -7.74 16.68
C ILE A 302 -0.17 -6.28 16.55
N GLU A 303 -0.61 -5.39 17.44
CA GLU A 303 -0.17 -3.99 17.44
C GLU A 303 1.33 -3.87 17.73
N LYS A 304 1.87 -4.64 18.66
CA LYS A 304 3.30 -4.69 18.96
C LYS A 304 4.12 -5.15 17.76
N ILE A 305 3.72 -6.25 17.12
CA ILE A 305 4.37 -6.75 15.89
C ILE A 305 4.29 -5.69 14.77
N SER A 306 3.18 -4.94 14.68
CA SER A 306 3.04 -3.86 13.71
C SER A 306 4.02 -2.71 13.98
N GLN A 307 4.24 -2.35 15.25
CA GLN A 307 5.20 -1.31 15.64
C GLN A 307 6.65 -1.74 15.37
N ASP A 308 7.01 -2.97 15.74
CA ASP A 308 8.34 -3.53 15.45
C ASP A 308 8.62 -3.54 13.93
N ASN A 309 7.63 -3.93 13.13
CA ASN A 309 7.71 -3.88 11.67
C ASN A 309 7.85 -2.44 11.14
N LEU A 310 7.22 -1.45 11.78
CA LEU A 310 7.36 -0.05 11.38
C LEU A 310 8.77 0.47 11.63
N GLU A 311 9.37 0.16 12.79
CA GLU A 311 10.75 0.54 13.10
C GLU A 311 11.74 -0.10 12.13
N GLU A 312 11.62 -1.39 11.84
CA GLU A 312 12.44 -2.08 10.84
C GLU A 312 12.30 -1.43 9.46
N ARG A 313 11.08 -1.06 9.06
CA ARG A 313 10.84 -0.35 7.80
C ARG A 313 11.48 1.03 7.75
N LEU A 314 11.48 1.77 8.84
CA LEU A 314 12.14 3.07 8.91
C LEU A 314 13.65 2.96 8.72
N VAL A 315 14.27 1.95 9.31
CA VAL A 315 15.68 1.63 9.10
C VAL A 315 15.96 1.25 7.64
N GLU A 316 15.15 0.34 7.07
CA GLU A 316 15.29 -0.08 5.68
C GLU A 316 14.99 1.06 4.69
N ALA A 317 14.06 1.96 5.02
CA ALA A 317 13.82 3.18 4.25
C ALA A 317 15.04 4.12 4.27
N GLY A 318 15.74 4.21 5.41
CA GLY A 318 17.02 4.91 5.52
C GLY A 318 18.08 4.35 4.56
N ARG A 319 18.26 3.03 4.54
CA ARG A 319 19.15 2.34 3.58
C ARG A 319 18.71 2.59 2.14
N GLY A 320 17.42 2.50 1.86
CA GLY A 320 16.86 2.78 0.53
C GLY A 320 17.15 4.21 0.05
N LYS A 321 17.05 5.21 0.94
CA LYS A 321 17.41 6.61 0.62
C LYS A 321 18.88 6.75 0.21
N GLU A 322 19.80 6.08 0.90
CA GLU A 322 21.22 6.12 0.55
C GLU A 322 21.48 5.47 -0.82
N ILE A 323 20.85 4.34 -1.10
CA ILE A 323 20.94 3.70 -2.44
C ILE A 323 20.40 4.63 -3.52
N ILE A 324 19.24 5.26 -3.30
CA ILE A 324 18.65 6.22 -4.25
C ILE A 324 19.60 7.37 -4.51
N LYS A 325 20.12 8.02 -3.46
CA LYS A 325 21.03 9.15 -3.56
C LYS A 325 22.27 8.80 -4.40
N TYR A 326 22.90 7.66 -4.10
CA TYR A 326 24.08 7.21 -4.85
C TYR A 326 23.76 6.95 -6.32
N GLN A 327 22.68 6.22 -6.61
CA GLN A 327 22.29 5.86 -7.98
C GLN A 327 21.79 7.08 -8.78
N ALA A 328 21.09 8.01 -8.15
CA ALA A 328 20.61 9.23 -8.78
C ALA A 328 21.77 10.12 -9.22
N LEU A 329 22.75 10.34 -8.34
CA LEU A 329 23.98 11.09 -8.68
C LEU A 329 24.70 10.47 -9.87
N LYS A 330 24.87 9.15 -9.88
CA LYS A 330 25.51 8.42 -10.98
C LYS A 330 24.70 8.56 -12.29
N SER A 331 23.39 8.49 -12.23
CA SER A 331 22.51 8.58 -13.41
C SER A 331 22.53 9.98 -14.04
N VAL A 332 22.47 11.03 -13.23
CA VAL A 332 22.50 12.43 -13.71
C VAL A 332 23.85 12.75 -14.34
N SER A 333 24.96 12.30 -13.75
CA SER A 333 26.30 12.48 -14.33
C SER A 333 26.44 11.80 -15.69
N TYR A 334 25.81 10.63 -15.88
CA TYR A 334 25.86 9.90 -17.15
C TYR A 334 24.95 10.51 -18.23
N THR A 335 23.76 11.01 -17.86
CA THR A 335 22.85 11.68 -18.82
C THR A 335 23.43 12.99 -19.36
N HIS A 336 24.14 13.76 -18.53
CA HIS A 336 24.85 14.94 -19.02
C HIS A 336 26.02 14.65 -19.98
N LEU A 337 26.62 13.46 -19.89
CA LEU A 337 27.73 13.05 -20.77
C LEU A 337 27.24 12.40 -22.09
N THR A 338 26.02 11.88 -22.14
CA THR A 338 25.51 11.10 -23.28
C THR A 338 24.46 11.82 -24.14
N LEU A 339 23.96 12.98 -23.71
CA LEU A 339 23.15 13.83 -24.59
C LEU A 339 24.08 14.48 -25.62
N PRO A 340 23.92 14.20 -26.93
CA PRO A 340 24.77 14.82 -27.93
C PRO A 340 24.56 16.34 -27.87
N THR A 341 25.62 17.07 -27.58
CA THR A 341 25.73 18.50 -27.90
C THR A 341 25.70 18.61 -29.42
N ILE A 342 24.53 18.60 -30.04
CA ILE A 342 24.37 18.99 -31.44
C ILE A 342 24.53 20.52 -31.45
N ARG A 343 25.77 20.96 -31.54
CA ARG A 343 26.06 22.29 -32.02
C ARG A 343 25.69 22.31 -33.51
N TRP A 344 24.60 22.97 -33.83
CA TRP A 344 24.36 23.39 -35.22
C TRP A 344 25.39 24.48 -35.53
N VAL A 345 26.24 24.22 -36.50
CA VAL A 345 27.06 25.21 -37.24
C VAL A 345 26.20 25.77 -38.34
#